data_cb55fa4fa15eb1ad8ab1fe8c4a34e035
#
_entry.id   cb55fa4fa15eb1ad8ab1fe8c4a34e035
#
_cell.length_a   1.000
_cell.length_b   1.000
_cell.length_c   1.000
_cell.angle_alpha   90.00
_cell.angle_beta   90.00
_cell.angle_gamma   90.00
#
_symmetry.space_group_name_H-M   'P 1'
#
loop_
_entity.id
_entity.type
_entity.pdbx_description
1 polymer ?
#
loop_
_entity_poly.entity_id
_entity_poly.type
_entity_poly.pdbx_seq_one_letter_code
_entity_poly.pdbx_strand_id
1 'polypeptide(L)'
;MFDGKTVLITGGTGTFGRCCVRTLLERAQVKRLIVFSRDELKQYEMQQIFNAPQMRYFLGDIRDRDRLSQAMRGVDYVIHAAALKQVPAAEYNPMEFIKTNINGAENVVKAALDNGVKKVIALSTDKAVNPINLYGATKMVMEKLIVAANNIAGGLQTRFAVVRYGNVIGSRGSVVPLFQKLVAEGAKELPVTDPRMTRFWFTVQEGVDFVLKNVARMQGGEIFV
;
A
#
# COMPACT_ATOMS: atom_id res chain seq x y z
N MET A 1 -9.72 -13.04 12.65
CA MET A 1 -9.79 -11.57 12.72
C MET A 1 -10.50 -10.97 11.50
N PHE A 2 -10.20 -11.43 10.30
CA PHE A 2 -10.79 -10.88 9.06
C PHE A 2 -12.14 -11.53 8.70
N ASP A 3 -12.53 -12.62 9.36
CA ASP A 3 -13.78 -13.32 9.09
C ASP A 3 -15.00 -12.42 9.35
N GLY A 4 -15.91 -12.42 8.40
CA GLY A 4 -17.07 -11.55 8.39
C GLY A 4 -16.80 -10.05 8.23
N LYS A 5 -15.53 -9.64 7.99
CA LYS A 5 -15.13 -8.24 7.84
C LYS A 5 -15.09 -7.78 6.39
N THR A 6 -15.31 -6.49 6.20
CA THR A 6 -15.09 -5.81 4.92
C THR A 6 -13.72 -5.14 4.94
N VAL A 7 -12.86 -5.53 4.00
CA VAL A 7 -11.49 -5.01 3.88
C VAL A 7 -11.34 -4.23 2.57
N LEU A 8 -10.77 -3.03 2.62
CA LEU A 8 -10.43 -2.25 1.45
C LEU A 8 -8.91 -2.14 1.31
N ILE A 9 -8.41 -2.39 0.10
CA ILE A 9 -6.99 -2.28 -0.25
C ILE A 9 -6.84 -1.19 -1.31
N THR A 10 -6.25 -0.04 -0.95
CA THR A 10 -5.86 0.96 -1.93
C THR A 10 -4.59 0.51 -2.65
N GLY A 11 -4.49 0.78 -3.96
CA GLY A 11 -3.38 0.22 -4.76
C GLY A 11 -3.46 -1.30 -4.91
N GLY A 12 -4.64 -1.89 -4.75
CA GLY A 12 -4.85 -3.32 -4.70
C GLY A 12 -4.47 -4.09 -5.97
N THR A 13 -4.32 -3.43 -7.12
CA THR A 13 -3.83 -4.04 -8.36
C THR A 13 -2.30 -4.15 -8.46
N GLY A 14 -1.56 -3.59 -7.50
CA GLY A 14 -0.10 -3.69 -7.41
C GLY A 14 0.38 -5.08 -6.95
N THR A 15 1.71 -5.30 -6.95
CA THR A 15 2.32 -6.57 -6.53
C THR A 15 1.89 -6.99 -5.13
N PHE A 16 2.00 -6.08 -4.14
CA PHE A 16 1.54 -6.32 -2.78
C PHE A 16 0.02 -6.57 -2.73
N GLY A 17 -0.79 -5.73 -3.37
CA GLY A 17 -2.25 -5.83 -3.32
C GLY A 17 -2.78 -7.15 -3.86
N ARG A 18 -2.25 -7.63 -5.00
CA ARG A 18 -2.61 -8.94 -5.57
C ARG A 18 -2.28 -10.10 -4.63
N CYS A 19 -1.10 -10.08 -4.01
CA CYS A 19 -0.70 -11.08 -3.03
C CYS A 19 -1.59 -11.02 -1.77
N CYS A 20 -1.88 -9.81 -1.28
CA CYS A 20 -2.76 -9.61 -0.12
C CYS A 20 -4.19 -10.10 -0.38
N VAL A 21 -4.74 -9.82 -1.57
CA VAL A 21 -6.06 -10.33 -1.99
C VAL A 21 -6.07 -11.86 -2.00
N ARG A 22 -5.08 -12.50 -2.63
CA ARG A 22 -4.95 -13.97 -2.63
C ARG A 22 -4.92 -14.52 -1.22
N THR A 23 -4.02 -13.99 -0.37
CA THR A 23 -3.85 -14.45 1.01
C THR A 23 -5.13 -14.32 1.84
N LEU A 24 -5.86 -13.20 1.69
CA LEU A 24 -7.12 -13.01 2.41
C LEU A 24 -8.23 -13.94 1.92
N LEU A 25 -8.31 -14.22 0.61
CA LEU A 25 -9.27 -15.17 0.05
C LEU A 25 -8.99 -16.62 0.48
N GLU A 26 -7.71 -16.98 0.60
CA GLU A 26 -7.28 -18.32 0.99
C GLU A 26 -7.39 -18.58 2.50
N ARG A 27 -7.15 -17.55 3.33
CA ARG A 27 -6.96 -17.74 4.78
C ARG A 27 -8.07 -17.14 5.65
N ALA A 28 -9.06 -16.45 5.06
CA ALA A 28 -10.12 -15.79 5.81
C ALA A 28 -11.46 -15.79 5.06
N GLN A 29 -12.55 -15.86 5.84
CA GLN A 29 -13.92 -15.75 5.34
C GLN A 29 -14.37 -14.28 5.34
N VAL A 30 -13.72 -13.43 4.52
CA VAL A 30 -14.05 -12.01 4.46
C VAL A 30 -15.48 -11.81 3.92
N LYS A 31 -16.21 -10.84 4.49
CA LYS A 31 -17.53 -10.46 4.00
C LYS A 31 -17.46 -9.78 2.64
N ARG A 32 -16.52 -8.84 2.48
CA ARG A 32 -16.20 -8.15 1.24
C ARG A 32 -14.72 -7.82 1.19
N LEU A 33 -14.12 -7.95 0.02
CA LEU A 33 -12.74 -7.57 -0.25
C LEU A 33 -12.72 -6.59 -1.41
N ILE A 34 -12.38 -5.33 -1.11
CA ILE A 34 -12.49 -4.21 -2.05
C ILE A 34 -11.09 -3.85 -2.56
N VAL A 35 -10.92 -3.90 -3.86
CA VAL A 35 -9.76 -3.38 -4.58
C VAL A 35 -10.08 -1.97 -5.04
N PHE A 36 -9.30 -0.99 -4.59
CA PHE A 36 -9.42 0.41 -4.99
C PHE A 36 -8.16 0.85 -5.73
N SER A 37 -8.28 1.18 -7.00
CA SER A 37 -7.15 1.63 -7.82
C SER A 37 -7.61 2.43 -9.05
N ARG A 38 -6.68 3.15 -9.68
CA ARG A 38 -6.94 4.04 -10.83
C ARG A 38 -6.97 3.30 -12.18
N ASP A 39 -6.27 2.19 -12.28
CA ASP A 39 -5.97 1.51 -13.54
C ASP A 39 -7.06 0.48 -13.85
N GLU A 40 -7.91 0.82 -14.81
CA GLU A 40 -9.03 -0.01 -15.25
C GLU A 40 -8.55 -1.35 -15.81
N LEU A 41 -7.54 -1.33 -16.68
CA LEU A 41 -7.03 -2.55 -17.32
C LEU A 41 -6.49 -3.54 -16.29
N LYS A 42 -5.71 -3.06 -15.31
CA LYS A 42 -5.21 -3.93 -14.23
C LYS A 42 -6.33 -4.46 -13.33
N GLN A 43 -7.42 -3.71 -13.14
CA GLN A 43 -8.59 -4.23 -12.42
C GLN A 43 -9.29 -5.31 -13.23
N TYR A 44 -9.49 -5.09 -14.52
CA TYR A 44 -10.07 -6.09 -15.43
C TYR A 44 -9.24 -7.39 -15.43
N GLU A 45 -7.93 -7.30 -15.65
CA GLU A 45 -7.02 -8.45 -15.59
C GLU A 45 -7.10 -9.18 -14.24
N MET A 46 -7.15 -8.42 -13.15
CA MET A 46 -7.22 -8.96 -11.80
C MET A 46 -8.54 -9.68 -11.54
N GLN A 47 -9.64 -9.16 -12.10
CA GLN A 47 -10.98 -9.74 -11.99
C GLN A 47 -11.08 -11.11 -12.67
N GLN A 48 -10.31 -11.33 -13.75
CA GLN A 48 -10.25 -12.64 -14.40
C GLN A 48 -9.60 -13.71 -13.50
N ILE A 49 -8.73 -13.28 -12.58
CA ILE A 49 -8.00 -14.19 -11.66
C ILE A 49 -8.74 -14.35 -10.33
N PHE A 50 -9.28 -13.25 -9.79
CA PHE A 50 -9.96 -13.20 -8.49
C PHE A 50 -11.43 -12.78 -8.70
N ASN A 51 -12.29 -13.75 -9.03
CA ASN A 51 -13.71 -13.56 -9.31
C ASN A 51 -14.63 -14.06 -8.17
N ALA A 52 -14.09 -14.27 -6.98
CA ALA A 52 -14.84 -14.73 -5.84
C ALA A 52 -16.02 -13.79 -5.49
N PRO A 53 -17.18 -14.28 -5.02
CA PRO A 53 -18.40 -13.48 -4.80
C PRO A 53 -18.22 -12.29 -3.85
N GLN A 54 -17.26 -12.38 -2.94
CA GLN A 54 -16.92 -11.31 -1.98
C GLN A 54 -16.06 -10.19 -2.57
N MET A 55 -15.50 -10.37 -3.77
CA MET A 55 -14.66 -9.35 -4.42
C MET A 55 -15.48 -8.15 -4.90
N ARG A 56 -14.90 -6.95 -4.75
CA ARG A 56 -15.41 -5.71 -5.33
C ARG A 56 -14.26 -4.91 -5.92
N TYR A 57 -14.47 -4.37 -7.10
CA TYR A 57 -13.47 -3.61 -7.85
C TYR A 57 -13.98 -2.18 -8.04
N PHE A 58 -13.34 -1.24 -7.36
CA PHE A 58 -13.71 0.18 -7.40
C PHE A 58 -12.62 0.98 -8.09
N LEU A 59 -12.96 1.52 -9.24
CA LEU A 59 -12.13 2.53 -9.91
C LEU A 59 -12.17 3.83 -9.11
N GLY A 60 -10.99 4.38 -8.85
CA GLY A 60 -10.85 5.65 -8.17
C GLY A 60 -9.40 6.00 -7.86
N ASP A 61 -9.16 7.29 -7.67
CA ASP A 61 -7.88 7.85 -7.26
C ASP A 61 -7.95 8.22 -5.77
N ILE A 62 -6.91 7.92 -4.99
CA ILE A 62 -6.83 8.33 -3.58
C ILE A 62 -6.75 9.85 -3.41
N ARG A 63 -6.46 10.60 -4.47
CA ARG A 63 -6.50 12.06 -4.50
C ARG A 63 -7.94 12.60 -4.54
N ASP A 64 -8.91 11.77 -4.93
CA ASP A 64 -10.34 12.07 -4.89
C ASP A 64 -10.94 11.56 -3.58
N ARG A 65 -11.11 12.50 -2.62
CA ARG A 65 -11.64 12.19 -1.30
C ARG A 65 -13.06 11.66 -1.35
N ASP A 66 -13.92 12.25 -2.19
CA ASP A 66 -15.33 11.89 -2.23
C ASP A 66 -15.53 10.49 -2.78
N ARG A 67 -14.79 10.15 -3.83
CA ARG A 67 -14.79 8.79 -4.39
C ARG A 67 -14.24 7.76 -3.40
N LEU A 68 -13.18 8.12 -2.67
CA LEU A 68 -12.59 7.27 -1.65
C LEU A 68 -13.55 7.05 -0.48
N SER A 69 -14.24 8.12 -0.01
CA SER A 69 -15.25 8.04 1.03
C SER A 69 -16.43 7.13 0.63
N GLN A 70 -16.91 7.24 -0.61
CA GLN A 70 -17.94 6.33 -1.14
C GLN A 70 -17.48 4.86 -1.10
N ALA A 71 -16.22 4.60 -1.46
CA ALA A 71 -15.65 3.25 -1.46
C ALA A 71 -15.48 2.69 -0.04
N MET A 72 -15.32 3.53 0.96
CA MET A 72 -15.13 3.13 2.37
C MET A 72 -16.44 2.89 3.14
N ARG A 73 -17.62 3.06 2.54
CA ARG A 73 -18.89 2.80 3.22
C ARG A 73 -19.01 1.36 3.70
N GLY A 74 -19.12 1.19 5.02
CA GLY A 74 -19.23 -0.12 5.67
C GLY A 74 -17.94 -0.96 5.60
N VAL A 75 -16.79 -0.32 5.44
CA VAL A 75 -15.47 -0.95 5.53
C VAL A 75 -15.02 -1.04 6.99
N ASP A 76 -14.57 -2.22 7.42
CA ASP A 76 -13.99 -2.42 8.75
C ASP A 76 -12.50 -2.06 8.79
N TYR A 77 -11.74 -2.51 7.78
CA TYR A 77 -10.27 -2.35 7.75
C TYR A 77 -9.79 -1.81 6.40
N VAL A 78 -8.82 -0.90 6.45
CA VAL A 78 -8.15 -0.36 5.26
C VAL A 78 -6.67 -0.71 5.29
N ILE A 79 -6.18 -1.28 4.19
CA ILE A 79 -4.75 -1.48 3.92
C ILE A 79 -4.37 -0.47 2.84
N HIS A 80 -3.65 0.58 3.23
CA HIS A 80 -3.26 1.66 2.33
C HIS A 80 -1.92 1.37 1.68
N ALA A 81 -1.95 0.79 0.46
CA ALA A 81 -0.77 0.44 -0.33
C ALA A 81 -0.58 1.29 -1.58
N ALA A 82 -1.51 2.21 -1.88
CA ALA A 82 -1.39 3.11 -3.02
C ALA A 82 -0.29 4.15 -2.78
N ALA A 83 0.69 4.22 -3.67
CA ALA A 83 1.74 5.22 -3.65
C ALA A 83 2.45 5.31 -5.01
N LEU A 84 3.08 6.43 -5.29
CA LEU A 84 4.14 6.55 -6.28
C LEU A 84 5.48 6.24 -5.58
N LYS A 85 6.38 5.48 -6.23
CA LYS A 85 7.59 4.95 -5.57
C LYS A 85 8.89 5.06 -6.38
N GLN A 86 8.84 5.44 -7.64
CA GLN A 86 10.02 5.51 -8.50
C GLN A 86 10.82 6.76 -8.17
N VAL A 87 12.05 6.60 -7.67
CA VAL A 87 12.88 7.72 -7.21
C VAL A 87 13.18 8.74 -8.33
N PRO A 88 13.64 8.35 -9.54
CA PRO A 88 13.88 9.32 -10.60
C PRO A 88 12.62 10.08 -11.02
N ALA A 89 11.46 9.38 -11.03
CA ALA A 89 10.19 10.02 -11.34
C ALA A 89 9.74 11.01 -10.25
N ALA A 90 10.12 10.77 -8.99
CA ALA A 90 9.83 11.69 -7.88
C ALA A 90 10.57 13.01 -8.05
N GLU A 91 11.87 12.95 -8.35
CA GLU A 91 12.69 14.15 -8.55
C GLU A 91 12.21 14.97 -9.76
N TYR A 92 11.72 14.32 -10.80
CA TYR A 92 11.20 14.97 -12.00
C TYR A 92 9.78 15.51 -11.84
N ASN A 93 8.91 14.82 -11.06
CA ASN A 93 7.50 15.18 -10.88
C ASN A 93 7.15 15.34 -9.39
N PRO A 94 7.76 16.28 -8.66
CA PRO A 94 7.64 16.37 -7.21
C PRO A 94 6.20 16.54 -6.73
N MET A 95 5.41 17.38 -7.38
CA MET A 95 4.04 17.66 -6.97
C MET A 95 3.10 16.44 -7.10
N GLU A 96 3.34 15.56 -8.08
CA GLU A 96 2.53 14.35 -8.23
C GLU A 96 2.80 13.35 -7.10
N PHE A 97 4.04 13.29 -6.60
CA PHE A 97 4.39 12.50 -5.42
C PHE A 97 3.77 13.09 -4.14
N ILE A 98 3.83 14.40 -3.97
CA ILE A 98 3.18 15.10 -2.85
C ILE A 98 1.66 14.83 -2.87
N LYS A 99 1.00 15.10 -4.00
CA LYS A 99 -0.45 14.89 -4.15
C LYS A 99 -0.86 13.43 -3.88
N THR A 100 -0.06 12.47 -4.35
CA THR A 100 -0.41 11.04 -4.19
C THR A 100 -0.02 10.52 -2.82
N ASN A 101 1.24 10.69 -2.41
CA ASN A 101 1.75 10.04 -1.21
C ASN A 101 1.38 10.77 0.09
N ILE A 102 1.20 12.10 0.02
CA ILE A 102 0.87 12.93 1.19
C ILE A 102 -0.63 13.24 1.21
N ASN A 103 -1.12 14.03 0.24
CA ASN A 103 -2.53 14.43 0.23
C ASN A 103 -3.46 13.22 0.05
N GLY A 104 -3.05 12.21 -0.76
CA GLY A 104 -3.78 10.96 -0.89
C GLY A 104 -3.89 10.19 0.44
N ALA A 105 -2.81 10.17 1.23
CA ALA A 105 -2.85 9.56 2.57
C ALA A 105 -3.73 10.36 3.54
N GLU A 106 -3.69 11.69 3.48
CA GLU A 106 -4.59 12.55 4.24
C GLU A 106 -6.06 12.28 3.90
N ASN A 107 -6.38 12.11 2.61
CA ASN A 107 -7.72 11.73 2.17
C ASN A 107 -8.14 10.35 2.71
N VAL A 108 -7.22 9.38 2.76
CA VAL A 108 -7.48 8.07 3.38
C VAL A 108 -7.83 8.23 4.86
N VAL A 109 -7.10 9.06 5.61
CA VAL A 109 -7.41 9.35 7.02
C VAL A 109 -8.81 9.95 7.15
N LYS A 110 -9.09 11.03 6.41
CA LYS A 110 -10.40 11.73 6.45
C LYS A 110 -11.55 10.79 6.09
N ALA A 111 -11.43 10.07 4.98
CA ALA A 111 -12.46 9.13 4.54
C ALA A 111 -12.68 7.98 5.54
N ALA A 112 -11.60 7.50 6.19
CA ALA A 112 -11.71 6.46 7.21
C ALA A 112 -12.44 6.95 8.47
N LEU A 113 -12.15 8.15 8.94
CA LEU A 113 -12.84 8.78 10.08
C LEU A 113 -14.31 9.03 9.76
N ASP A 114 -14.62 9.61 8.60
CA ASP A 114 -15.99 9.91 8.14
C ASP A 114 -16.87 8.64 8.05
N ASN A 115 -16.26 7.47 7.76
CA ASN A 115 -16.98 6.21 7.58
C ASN A 115 -16.85 5.23 8.77
N GLY A 116 -16.22 5.62 9.87
CA GLY A 116 -16.07 4.79 11.07
C GLY A 116 -15.25 3.52 10.83
N VAL A 117 -14.25 3.57 9.94
CA VAL A 117 -13.31 2.47 9.72
C VAL A 117 -12.58 2.15 11.02
N LYS A 118 -12.51 0.88 11.39
CA LYS A 118 -11.92 0.46 12.69
C LYS A 118 -10.39 0.56 12.71
N LYS A 119 -9.75 0.08 11.63
CA LYS A 119 -8.29 0.06 11.54
C LYS A 119 -7.82 0.47 10.15
N VAL A 120 -6.83 1.33 10.11
CA VAL A 120 -6.11 1.74 8.91
C VAL A 120 -4.63 1.43 9.10
N ILE A 121 -4.05 0.61 8.23
CA ILE A 121 -2.62 0.38 8.21
C ILE A 121 -2.04 0.89 6.89
N ALA A 122 -1.03 1.77 6.98
CA ALA A 122 -0.38 2.34 5.81
C ALA A 122 0.98 1.70 5.57
N LEU A 123 1.28 1.38 4.31
CA LEU A 123 2.55 0.81 3.94
C LEU A 123 3.58 1.92 3.71
N SER A 124 4.71 1.80 4.37
CA SER A 124 5.86 2.68 4.23
C SER A 124 7.12 1.90 3.78
N THR A 125 8.28 2.50 3.92
CA THR A 125 9.53 2.00 3.39
C THR A 125 10.70 2.35 4.32
N ASP A 126 11.77 1.57 4.27
CA ASP A 126 13.07 1.86 4.86
C ASP A 126 13.61 3.26 4.44
N LYS A 127 13.27 3.70 3.22
CA LYS A 127 13.68 5.00 2.66
C LYS A 127 13.01 6.21 3.32
N ALA A 128 12.00 5.99 4.18
CA ALA A 128 11.41 7.03 5.03
C ALA A 128 12.27 7.37 6.26
N VAL A 129 13.28 6.54 6.54
CA VAL A 129 14.24 6.76 7.64
C VAL A 129 15.39 7.62 7.11
N ASN A 130 15.57 8.81 7.64
CA ASN A 130 16.59 9.76 7.19
C ASN A 130 16.62 9.89 5.65
N PRO A 131 15.54 10.39 5.02
CA PRO A 131 15.36 10.31 3.57
C PRO A 131 16.35 11.16 2.82
N ILE A 132 17.01 10.58 1.82
CA ILE A 132 17.96 11.24 0.91
C ILE A 132 17.35 11.56 -0.47
N ASN A 133 16.08 11.28 -0.66
CA ASN A 133 15.33 11.54 -1.90
C ASN A 133 13.88 11.92 -1.60
N LEU A 134 13.21 12.53 -2.58
CA LEU A 134 11.83 12.99 -2.42
C LEU A 134 10.84 11.84 -2.13
N TYR A 135 11.01 10.68 -2.75
CA TYR A 135 10.13 9.53 -2.45
C TYR A 135 10.17 9.18 -0.96
N GLY A 136 11.37 9.02 -0.40
CA GLY A 136 11.54 8.76 1.04
C GLY A 136 10.95 9.87 1.90
N ALA A 137 11.19 11.14 1.55
CA ALA A 137 10.65 12.30 2.24
C ALA A 137 9.12 12.31 2.24
N THR A 138 8.47 12.04 1.10
CA THR A 138 6.99 11.95 1.04
C THR A 138 6.44 10.81 1.89
N LYS A 139 7.14 9.67 1.98
CA LYS A 139 6.74 8.55 2.83
C LYS A 139 6.94 8.87 4.31
N MET A 140 8.00 9.58 4.68
CA MET A 140 8.20 10.07 6.06
C MET A 140 7.05 11.01 6.48
N VAL A 141 6.66 11.95 5.63
CA VAL A 141 5.53 12.87 5.92
C VAL A 141 4.23 12.07 6.05
N MET A 142 3.98 11.11 5.15
CA MET A 142 2.82 10.22 5.24
C MET A 142 2.77 9.47 6.57
N GLU A 143 3.91 8.94 7.06
CA GLU A 143 3.97 8.26 8.36
C GLU A 143 3.54 9.19 9.49
N LYS A 144 4.03 10.44 9.50
CA LYS A 144 3.65 11.44 10.50
C LYS A 144 2.14 11.74 10.47
N LEU A 145 1.55 11.88 9.27
CA LEU A 145 0.12 12.08 9.11
C LEU A 145 -0.71 10.91 9.66
N ILE A 146 -0.33 9.69 9.32
CA ILE A 146 -1.02 8.46 9.76
C ILE A 146 -0.92 8.28 11.30
N VAL A 147 0.26 8.50 11.88
CA VAL A 147 0.44 8.41 13.33
C VAL A 147 -0.36 9.50 14.05
N ALA A 148 -0.27 10.76 13.58
CA ALA A 148 -1.00 11.89 14.14
C ALA A 148 -2.53 11.76 14.01
N ALA A 149 -3.02 10.98 13.04
CA ALA A 149 -4.45 10.74 12.85
C ALA A 149 -5.13 10.12 14.08
N ASN A 150 -4.40 9.42 14.92
CA ASN A 150 -4.93 8.90 16.20
C ASN A 150 -5.33 10.02 17.17
N ASN A 151 -4.65 11.18 17.12
CA ASN A 151 -4.98 12.32 17.97
C ASN A 151 -6.28 13.01 17.53
N ILE A 152 -6.52 13.06 16.20
CA ILE A 152 -7.75 13.67 15.64
C ILE A 152 -8.92 12.70 15.59
N ALA A 153 -8.71 11.41 15.84
CA ALA A 153 -9.79 10.42 15.92
C ALA A 153 -10.75 10.71 17.11
N GLY A 154 -10.26 11.39 18.16
CA GLY A 154 -11.09 11.75 19.31
C GLY A 154 -11.74 10.52 19.95
N GLY A 155 -13.08 10.56 20.10
CA GLY A 155 -13.88 9.45 20.61
C GLY A 155 -14.17 8.32 19.63
N LEU A 156 -13.73 8.44 18.37
CA LEU A 156 -13.92 7.39 17.37
C LEU A 156 -13.04 6.17 17.66
N GLN A 157 -13.54 5.00 17.29
CA GLN A 157 -12.81 3.74 17.48
C GLN A 157 -11.77 3.47 16.38
N THR A 158 -11.57 4.41 15.46
CA THR A 158 -10.61 4.29 14.37
C THR A 158 -9.17 4.32 14.91
N ARG A 159 -8.35 3.38 14.48
CA ARG A 159 -6.92 3.28 14.84
C ARG A 159 -6.07 3.28 13.58
N PHE A 160 -4.98 4.02 13.63
CA PHE A 160 -4.05 4.20 12.53
C PHE A 160 -2.65 3.71 12.92
N ALA A 161 -2.03 2.94 12.05
CA ALA A 161 -0.65 2.50 12.22
C ALA A 161 0.07 2.43 10.86
N VAL A 162 1.39 2.32 10.92
CA VAL A 162 2.27 2.23 9.76
C VAL A 162 3.08 0.95 9.83
N VAL A 163 3.39 0.38 8.67
CA VAL A 163 4.37 -0.69 8.50
C VAL A 163 5.49 -0.18 7.63
N ARG A 164 6.72 -0.23 8.10
CA ARG A 164 7.95 -0.03 7.32
C ARG A 164 8.51 -1.36 6.89
N TYR A 165 8.94 -1.45 5.65
CA TYR A 165 9.69 -2.58 5.15
C TYR A 165 10.66 -2.19 4.04
N GLY A 166 11.65 -3.06 3.76
CA GLY A 166 12.69 -2.84 2.77
C GLY A 166 12.23 -3.12 1.33
N ASN A 167 13.08 -3.79 0.59
CA ASN A 167 12.86 -4.06 -0.83
C ASN A 167 12.10 -5.39 -1.04
N VAL A 168 10.96 -5.32 -1.72
CA VAL A 168 10.19 -6.52 -2.10
C VAL A 168 10.83 -7.15 -3.33
N ILE A 169 11.31 -8.39 -3.20
CA ILE A 169 11.91 -9.17 -4.28
C ILE A 169 10.90 -9.33 -5.42
N GLY A 170 11.33 -9.10 -6.66
CA GLY A 170 10.51 -9.31 -7.85
C GLY A 170 9.33 -8.33 -7.99
N SER A 171 9.28 -7.25 -7.17
CA SER A 171 8.21 -6.25 -7.33
C SER A 171 8.33 -5.54 -8.68
N ARG A 172 7.19 -5.23 -9.30
CA ARG A 172 7.14 -4.54 -10.61
C ARG A 172 7.94 -3.24 -10.58
N GLY A 173 8.85 -3.08 -11.58
CA GLY A 173 9.74 -1.91 -11.70
C GLY A 173 10.90 -1.91 -10.69
N SER A 174 11.26 -3.06 -10.10
CA SER A 174 12.46 -3.22 -9.28
C SER A 174 13.63 -3.83 -10.08
N VAL A 175 14.81 -3.85 -9.46
CA VAL A 175 16.06 -4.26 -10.10
C VAL A 175 16.04 -5.71 -10.59
N VAL A 176 15.41 -6.65 -9.86
CA VAL A 176 15.41 -8.08 -10.25
C VAL A 176 14.69 -8.31 -11.59
N PRO A 177 13.43 -7.86 -11.78
CA PRO A 177 12.78 -7.94 -13.09
C PRO A 177 13.55 -7.22 -14.21
N LEU A 178 14.18 -6.09 -13.90
CA LEU A 178 15.02 -5.39 -14.87
C LEU A 178 16.20 -6.24 -15.32
N PHE A 179 16.95 -6.83 -14.38
CA PHE A 179 18.10 -7.69 -14.69
C PHE A 179 17.68 -8.95 -15.44
N GLN A 180 16.58 -9.58 -15.03
CA GLN A 180 16.03 -10.73 -15.75
C GLN A 180 15.69 -10.40 -17.20
N LYS A 181 15.07 -9.22 -17.43
CA LYS A 181 14.77 -8.74 -18.78
C LYS A 181 16.03 -8.50 -19.58
N LEU A 182 17.04 -7.81 -19.04
CA LEU A 182 18.30 -7.54 -19.71
C LEU A 182 19.03 -8.84 -20.10
N VAL A 183 19.08 -9.82 -19.21
CA VAL A 183 19.66 -11.15 -19.49
C VAL A 183 18.89 -11.85 -20.61
N ALA A 184 17.57 -11.83 -20.58
CA ALA A 184 16.73 -12.43 -21.62
C ALA A 184 16.90 -11.76 -23.00
N GLU A 185 17.23 -10.45 -23.02
CA GLU A 185 17.54 -9.67 -24.22
C GLU A 185 19.00 -9.82 -24.67
N GLY A 186 19.80 -10.66 -24.01
CA GLY A 186 21.18 -10.99 -24.39
C GLY A 186 22.22 -9.98 -23.89
N ALA A 187 21.92 -9.17 -22.89
CA ALA A 187 22.90 -8.27 -22.29
C ALA A 187 24.06 -9.06 -21.68
N LYS A 188 25.30 -8.66 -22.04
CA LYS A 188 26.54 -9.26 -21.52
C LYS A 188 26.93 -8.72 -20.15
N GLU A 189 26.39 -7.57 -19.77
CA GLU A 189 26.70 -6.87 -18.52
C GLU A 189 25.42 -6.34 -17.90
N LEU A 190 25.37 -6.31 -16.55
CA LEU A 190 24.28 -5.75 -15.78
C LEU A 190 24.72 -4.42 -15.14
N PRO A 191 23.88 -3.36 -15.18
CA PRO A 191 24.22 -2.06 -14.60
C PRO A 191 24.16 -2.10 -13.08
N VAL A 192 25.28 -2.34 -12.41
CA VAL A 192 25.41 -2.26 -10.95
C VAL A 192 25.90 -0.87 -10.58
N THR A 193 25.10 -0.09 -9.87
CA THR A 193 25.43 1.29 -9.50
C THR A 193 26.64 1.37 -8.58
N ASP A 194 26.66 0.56 -7.53
CA ASP A 194 27.78 0.44 -6.58
C ASP A 194 27.75 -0.97 -5.95
N PRO A 195 28.85 -1.76 -6.09
CA PRO A 195 28.90 -3.13 -5.57
C PRO A 195 28.88 -3.21 -4.03
N ARG A 196 29.12 -2.09 -3.34
CA ARG A 196 29.08 -2.00 -1.87
C ARG A 196 27.66 -1.83 -1.32
N MET A 197 26.67 -1.52 -2.17
CA MET A 197 25.29 -1.27 -1.75
C MET A 197 24.64 -2.54 -1.21
N THR A 198 24.05 -2.44 -0.03
CA THR A 198 23.23 -3.48 0.61
C THR A 198 21.77 -3.09 0.66
N ARG A 199 20.88 -4.07 0.77
CA ARG A 199 19.43 -3.86 0.89
C ARG A 199 18.83 -4.90 1.83
N PHE A 200 17.81 -4.49 2.59
CA PHE A 200 16.93 -5.44 3.28
C PHE A 200 15.94 -6.02 2.27
N TRP A 201 16.03 -7.31 2.03
CA TRP A 201 15.22 -8.02 1.06
C TRP A 201 14.23 -8.94 1.76
N PHE A 202 13.02 -9.02 1.21
CA PHE A 202 12.00 -9.95 1.65
C PHE A 202 11.05 -10.28 0.48
N THR A 203 10.35 -11.39 0.59
CA THR A 203 9.35 -11.81 -0.40
C THR A 203 8.06 -10.99 -0.25
N VAL A 204 7.28 -10.89 -1.31
CA VAL A 204 5.97 -10.22 -1.22
C VAL A 204 5.05 -10.89 -0.20
N GLN A 205 5.15 -12.22 -0.05
CA GLN A 205 4.34 -12.97 0.91
C GLN A 205 4.71 -12.64 2.36
N GLU A 206 6.00 -12.59 2.68
CA GLU A 206 6.46 -12.15 4.02
C GLU A 206 5.97 -10.74 4.34
N GLY A 207 6.01 -9.82 3.35
CA GLY A 207 5.47 -8.47 3.51
C GLY A 207 3.95 -8.46 3.77
N VAL A 208 3.19 -9.30 3.09
CA VAL A 208 1.74 -9.44 3.34
C VAL A 208 1.47 -10.03 4.72
N ASP A 209 2.16 -11.09 5.08
CA ASP A 209 1.99 -11.74 6.39
C ASP A 209 2.32 -10.77 7.53
N PHE A 210 3.38 -9.97 7.37
CA PHE A 210 3.76 -8.93 8.32
C PHE A 210 2.67 -7.86 8.45
N VAL A 211 2.12 -7.36 7.34
CA VAL A 211 1.02 -6.38 7.37
C VAL A 211 -0.22 -6.95 8.04
N LEU A 212 -0.68 -8.14 7.66
CA LEU A 212 -1.88 -8.76 8.23
C LEU A 212 -1.74 -9.04 9.73
N LYS A 213 -0.55 -9.49 10.17
CA LYS A 213 -0.22 -9.66 11.60
C LYS A 213 -0.30 -8.32 12.35
N ASN A 214 0.18 -7.23 11.75
CA ASN A 214 0.16 -5.91 12.36
C ASN A 214 -1.24 -5.29 12.38
N VAL A 215 -2.10 -5.52 11.39
CA VAL A 215 -3.53 -5.17 11.48
C VAL A 215 -4.18 -5.83 12.70
N ALA A 216 -3.79 -7.08 13.00
CA ALA A 216 -4.34 -7.78 14.17
C ALA A 216 -3.94 -7.09 15.49
N ARG A 217 -2.67 -6.79 15.67
CA ARG A 217 -2.10 -6.36 16.97
C ARG A 217 -2.07 -4.84 17.20
N MET A 218 -2.23 -4.01 16.15
CA MET A 218 -2.17 -2.55 16.29
C MET A 218 -3.19 -2.00 17.29
N GLN A 219 -2.75 -1.04 18.09
CA GLN A 219 -3.56 -0.27 19.04
C GLN A 219 -3.76 1.19 18.59
N GLY A 220 -2.91 1.68 17.69
CA GLY A 220 -2.90 3.03 17.12
C GLY A 220 -1.64 3.81 17.49
N GLY A 221 -1.01 4.43 16.48
CA GLY A 221 0.21 5.24 16.65
C GLY A 221 1.52 4.49 16.38
N GLU A 222 1.49 3.18 16.18
CA GLU A 222 2.69 2.38 15.97
C GLU A 222 3.25 2.56 14.56
N ILE A 223 4.58 2.47 14.48
CA ILE A 223 5.33 2.20 13.26
C ILE A 223 6.02 0.85 13.45
N PHE A 224 5.47 -0.18 12.84
CA PHE A 224 6.03 -1.53 12.88
C PHE A 224 7.17 -1.64 11.86
N VAL A 225 8.31 -2.19 12.29
CA VAL A 225 9.51 -2.41 11.47
C VAL A 225 9.91 -3.86 11.50
#